data_5af2d2e6996d9a2f555d63e75b9082d1
#
_entry.id   5af2d2e6996d9a2f555d63e75b9082d1
#
_cell.length_a   1.000
_cell.length_b   1.000
_cell.length_c   1.000
_cell.angle_alpha   90.00
_cell.angle_beta   90.00
_cell.angle_gamma   90.00
#
_symmetry.space_group_name_H-M   'P 1'
#
loop_
_entity.id
_entity.type
_entity.pdbx_description
1 polymer ?
#
loop_
_entity_poly.entity_id
_entity_poly.type
_entity_poly.pdbx_seq_one_letter_code
_entity_poly.pdbx_strand_id
1 'polypeptide(L)'
;MSWMQKMVRRDDVALNTRTEPVLAGPDAPHAVVVGAGFGGLAAAIRLGARGFRVTVLDRLDQPGGRARVFEQDGFTFDAGPTVVTAPFLFEELWSLCGRDLSDDVELVPVDPFYRIRFDDGTHFDYNGDMADMVREIRQFAPSDVDGYKRFLEKSEEIFDIGFEELGHVPFDNLSDMLKIIPAMVKLQSHRTVYDLVSKYVQHPKIRKVLSFHPLLVGGNPFTTTSIYTLIAFLERKW
;
A
#
# COMPACT_ATOMS: atom_id res chain seq x y z
N MET A 1 9.40 -8.05 -19.22
CA MET A 1 10.21 -7.84 -18.01
C MET A 1 9.24 -7.54 -16.89
N SER A 2 9.22 -8.37 -15.84
CA SER A 2 8.33 -8.17 -14.70
C SER A 2 8.62 -6.84 -14.02
N TRP A 3 7.60 -6.17 -13.52
CA TRP A 3 7.66 -4.94 -12.73
C TRP A 3 8.59 -5.08 -11.50
N MET A 4 8.58 -6.23 -10.81
CA MET A 4 9.56 -6.56 -9.77
C MET A 4 11.02 -6.40 -10.24
N GLN A 5 11.31 -6.72 -11.52
CA GLN A 5 12.65 -6.50 -12.09
C GLN A 5 12.97 -5.03 -12.35
N LYS A 6 11.96 -4.15 -12.48
CA LYS A 6 12.15 -2.70 -12.58
C LYS A 6 12.40 -2.05 -11.22
N MET A 7 11.71 -2.49 -10.16
CA MET A 7 11.97 -2.04 -8.79
C MET A 7 13.37 -2.42 -8.30
N VAL A 8 13.85 -3.59 -8.69
CA VAL A 8 15.21 -4.08 -8.36
C VAL A 8 16.31 -3.35 -9.15
N ARG A 9 15.97 -2.65 -10.23
CA ARG A 9 16.97 -2.03 -11.14
C ARG A 9 17.31 -0.57 -10.87
N ARG A 10 16.85 0.05 -9.80
CA ARG A 10 17.30 1.40 -9.46
C ARG A 10 18.48 1.35 -8.48
N ASP A 11 19.58 1.58 -9.01
CA ASP A 11 20.98 1.36 -8.90
C ASP A 11 21.74 2.04 -7.75
N ASP A 12 21.11 2.58 -6.73
CA ASP A 12 21.85 3.19 -5.61
C ASP A 12 21.54 2.64 -4.23
N VAL A 13 20.54 1.80 -4.11
CA VAL A 13 20.46 0.81 -3.04
C VAL A 13 20.58 -0.54 -3.72
N ALA A 14 21.77 -1.02 -3.92
CA ALA A 14 22.00 -2.39 -4.34
C ALA A 14 21.28 -3.31 -3.35
N LEU A 15 20.01 -3.56 -3.62
CA LEU A 15 19.28 -4.68 -3.06
C LEU A 15 20.11 -5.87 -3.50
N ASN A 16 20.91 -6.35 -2.57
CA ASN A 16 21.79 -7.47 -2.78
C ASN A 16 20.86 -8.64 -3.14
N THR A 17 20.75 -8.96 -4.42
CA THR A 17 20.01 -10.11 -4.95
C THR A 17 20.68 -11.42 -4.53
N ARG A 18 21.29 -11.45 -3.34
CA ARG A 18 21.84 -12.66 -2.79
C ARG A 18 20.69 -13.57 -2.38
N THR A 19 20.69 -14.73 -2.94
CA THR A 19 19.79 -15.84 -2.61
C THR A 19 20.08 -16.44 -1.23
N GLU A 20 21.14 -16.00 -0.55
CA GLU A 20 21.53 -16.48 0.78
C GLU A 20 21.79 -15.29 1.73
N PRO A 21 21.22 -15.32 2.94
CA PRO A 21 21.46 -14.28 3.94
C PRO A 21 22.92 -14.28 4.39
N VAL A 22 23.48 -13.10 4.58
CA VAL A 22 24.81 -12.93 5.16
C VAL A 22 24.70 -13.16 6.67
N LEU A 23 25.20 -14.28 7.17
CA LEU A 23 25.24 -14.54 8.59
C LEU A 23 26.23 -13.58 9.27
N ALA A 24 25.76 -12.91 10.32
CA ALA A 24 26.59 -12.00 11.11
C ALA A 24 27.68 -12.79 11.84
N GLY A 25 28.95 -12.47 11.55
CA GLY A 25 30.09 -13.00 12.29
C GLY A 25 30.23 -12.35 13.69
N PRO A 26 31.15 -12.86 14.53
CA PRO A 26 31.36 -12.31 15.88
C PRO A 26 31.77 -10.82 15.89
N ASP A 27 32.49 -10.38 14.86
CA ASP A 27 32.95 -8.99 14.70
C ASP A 27 31.99 -8.13 13.83
N ALA A 28 30.82 -8.65 13.50
CA ALA A 28 29.84 -7.92 12.69
C ALA A 28 29.36 -6.65 13.45
N PRO A 29 29.12 -5.55 12.74
CA PRO A 29 28.61 -4.35 13.35
C PRO A 29 27.27 -4.62 14.05
N HIS A 30 27.05 -3.99 15.19
CA HIS A 30 25.84 -4.15 15.97
C HIS A 30 24.90 -2.97 15.76
N ALA A 31 23.67 -3.26 15.36
CA ALA A 31 22.60 -2.29 15.23
C ALA A 31 21.52 -2.51 16.30
N VAL A 32 21.04 -1.42 16.88
CA VAL A 32 19.91 -1.43 17.81
C VAL A 32 18.74 -0.73 17.12
N VAL A 33 17.65 -1.45 16.96
CA VAL A 33 16.40 -0.93 16.40
C VAL A 33 15.40 -0.71 17.54
N VAL A 34 14.96 0.53 17.71
CA VAL A 34 13.97 0.88 18.75
C VAL A 34 12.58 0.92 18.15
N GLY A 35 11.73 0.00 18.58
CA GLY A 35 10.37 -0.22 18.11
C GLY A 35 10.24 -1.47 17.24
N ALA A 36 9.36 -2.39 17.65
CA ALA A 36 9.06 -3.64 16.95
C ALA A 36 7.72 -3.59 16.17
N GLY A 37 7.34 -2.42 15.67
CA GLY A 37 6.29 -2.28 14.68
C GLY A 37 6.79 -2.63 13.28
N PHE A 38 5.95 -2.62 12.24
CA PHE A 38 6.32 -3.01 10.88
C PHE A 38 7.57 -2.29 10.37
N GLY A 39 7.69 -0.97 10.57
CA GLY A 39 8.87 -0.22 10.14
C GLY A 39 10.17 -0.68 10.83
N GLY A 40 10.10 -0.90 12.14
CA GLY A 40 11.27 -1.38 12.91
C GLY A 40 11.65 -2.81 12.53
N LEU A 41 10.66 -3.70 12.40
CA LEU A 41 10.89 -5.09 11.96
C LEU A 41 11.48 -5.13 10.54
N ALA A 42 10.95 -4.35 9.60
CA ALA A 42 11.47 -4.26 8.24
C ALA A 42 12.92 -3.73 8.22
N ALA A 43 13.23 -2.73 9.04
CA ALA A 43 14.61 -2.22 9.19
C ALA A 43 15.54 -3.28 9.78
N ALA A 44 15.09 -4.00 10.80
CA ALA A 44 15.85 -5.07 11.44
C ALA A 44 16.17 -6.21 10.46
N ILE A 45 15.19 -6.65 9.68
CA ILE A 45 15.35 -7.68 8.64
C ILE A 45 16.38 -7.23 7.60
N ARG A 46 16.25 -6.01 7.07
CA ARG A 46 17.19 -5.46 6.06
C ARG A 46 18.61 -5.31 6.61
N LEU A 47 18.78 -4.92 7.86
CA LEU A 47 20.09 -4.85 8.50
C LEU A 47 20.67 -6.24 8.71
N GLY A 48 19.87 -7.19 9.19
CA GLY A 48 20.28 -8.59 9.35
C GLY A 48 20.72 -9.22 8.03
N ALA A 49 19.96 -9.04 6.96
CA ALA A 49 20.31 -9.52 5.63
C ALA A 49 21.61 -8.93 5.08
N ARG A 50 22.04 -7.76 5.59
CA ARG A 50 23.32 -7.12 5.29
C ARG A 50 24.48 -7.58 6.20
N GLY A 51 24.24 -8.52 7.10
CA GLY A 51 25.24 -9.07 7.99
C GLY A 51 25.46 -8.30 9.29
N PHE A 52 24.53 -7.41 9.66
CA PHE A 52 24.57 -6.78 10.99
C PHE A 52 24.06 -7.76 12.07
N ARG A 53 24.63 -7.67 13.27
CA ARG A 53 23.98 -8.18 14.48
C ARG A 53 22.90 -7.19 14.87
N VAL A 54 21.66 -7.63 14.99
CA VAL A 54 20.53 -6.72 15.27
C VAL A 54 19.90 -7.06 16.61
N THR A 55 19.69 -6.03 17.43
CA THR A 55 18.85 -6.09 18.62
C THR A 55 17.65 -5.19 18.41
N VAL A 56 16.45 -5.76 18.56
CA VAL A 56 15.19 -4.99 18.53
C VAL A 56 14.71 -4.77 19.95
N LEU A 57 14.44 -3.53 20.30
CA LEU A 57 13.90 -3.13 21.60
C LEU A 57 12.50 -2.56 21.41
N ASP A 58 11.55 -3.01 22.20
CA ASP A 58 10.20 -2.42 22.24
C ASP A 58 9.77 -2.19 23.69
N ARG A 59 8.88 -1.23 23.91
CA ARG A 59 8.27 -0.97 25.22
C ARG A 59 7.17 -1.96 25.58
N LEU A 60 6.63 -2.65 24.55
CA LEU A 60 5.58 -3.64 24.70
C LEU A 60 6.21 -5.03 24.84
N ASP A 61 5.47 -5.93 25.42
CA ASP A 61 5.83 -7.33 25.62
C ASP A 61 5.73 -8.18 24.35
N GLN A 62 5.09 -7.64 23.29
CA GLN A 62 4.91 -8.30 21.99
C GLN A 62 5.27 -7.37 20.84
N PRO A 63 5.83 -7.93 19.73
CA PRO A 63 6.03 -7.18 18.50
C PRO A 63 4.70 -6.86 17.81
N GLY A 64 4.76 -6.04 16.74
CA GLY A 64 3.63 -5.66 15.90
C GLY A 64 3.23 -4.20 16.04
N GLY A 65 3.49 -3.55 17.17
CA GLY A 65 3.17 -2.14 17.38
C GLY A 65 1.67 -1.88 17.24
N ARG A 66 1.25 -1.07 16.25
CA ARG A 66 -0.15 -0.79 15.94
C ARG A 66 -0.88 -1.94 15.23
N ALA A 67 -0.17 -2.92 14.73
CA ALA A 67 -0.71 -4.13 14.09
C ALA A 67 -0.59 -5.37 14.98
N ARG A 68 -0.37 -5.17 16.29
CA ARG A 68 -0.30 -6.29 17.24
C ARG A 68 -1.67 -6.94 17.42
N VAL A 69 -1.66 -8.20 17.75
CA VAL A 69 -2.82 -8.94 18.25
C VAL A 69 -2.81 -8.92 19.76
N PHE A 70 -3.95 -8.84 20.41
CA PHE A 70 -4.07 -9.00 21.86
C PHE A 70 -5.28 -9.85 22.22
N GLU A 71 -5.20 -10.50 23.35
CA GLU A 71 -6.27 -11.36 23.87
C GLU A 71 -6.84 -10.75 25.14
N GLN A 72 -8.16 -10.77 25.26
CA GLN A 72 -8.87 -10.33 26.44
C GLN A 72 -10.14 -11.15 26.62
N ASP A 73 -10.33 -11.69 27.81
CA ASP A 73 -11.53 -12.46 28.22
C ASP A 73 -11.85 -13.64 27.26
N GLY A 74 -10.82 -14.27 26.69
CA GLY A 74 -10.93 -15.39 25.75
C GLY A 74 -11.25 -14.97 24.30
N PHE A 75 -11.22 -13.68 24.00
CA PHE A 75 -11.37 -13.13 22.66
C PHE A 75 -10.03 -12.64 22.13
N THR A 76 -9.80 -12.85 20.83
CA THR A 76 -8.64 -12.35 20.11
C THR A 76 -9.02 -11.10 19.31
N PHE A 77 -8.24 -10.03 19.45
CA PHE A 77 -8.47 -8.75 18.79
C PHE A 77 -7.25 -8.37 17.95
N ASP A 78 -7.50 -8.14 16.67
CA ASP A 78 -6.54 -7.51 15.77
C ASP A 78 -6.58 -5.98 15.96
N ALA A 79 -5.48 -5.39 16.40
CA ALA A 79 -5.42 -3.95 16.66
C ALA A 79 -5.15 -3.10 15.41
N GLY A 80 -4.82 -3.73 14.30
CA GLY A 80 -4.37 -3.07 13.09
C GLY A 80 -5.09 -3.52 11.83
N PRO A 81 -4.52 -3.18 10.66
CA PRO A 81 -5.08 -3.57 9.39
C PRO A 81 -5.05 -5.09 9.20
N THR A 82 -6.17 -5.62 8.73
CA THR A 82 -6.36 -7.06 8.45
C THR A 82 -6.30 -7.37 6.96
N VAL A 83 -6.30 -6.34 6.11
CA VAL A 83 -6.20 -6.46 4.65
C VAL A 83 -4.83 -6.03 4.17
N VAL A 84 -4.14 -6.91 3.45
CA VAL A 84 -2.83 -6.65 2.86
C VAL A 84 -3.04 -6.25 1.39
N THR A 85 -2.83 -4.98 1.08
CA THR A 85 -3.00 -4.43 -0.28
C THR A 85 -1.72 -4.43 -1.11
N ALA A 86 -0.56 -4.71 -0.48
CA ALA A 86 0.75 -4.71 -1.13
C ALA A 86 1.60 -5.90 -0.66
N PRO A 87 1.21 -7.15 -0.97
CA PRO A 87 1.89 -8.35 -0.50
C PRO A 87 3.37 -8.43 -0.91
N PHE A 88 3.71 -7.86 -2.09
CA PHE A 88 5.08 -7.82 -2.60
C PHE A 88 6.09 -7.15 -1.65
N LEU A 89 5.65 -6.24 -0.78
CA LEU A 89 6.52 -5.63 0.24
C LEU A 89 6.94 -6.62 1.33
N PHE A 90 6.09 -7.59 1.62
CA PHE A 90 6.43 -8.69 2.53
C PHE A 90 7.30 -9.73 1.80
N GLU A 91 6.94 -10.10 0.57
CA GLU A 91 7.71 -11.02 -0.26
C GLU A 91 9.17 -10.55 -0.40
N GLU A 92 9.40 -9.25 -0.58
CA GLU A 92 10.74 -8.67 -0.59
C GLU A 92 11.51 -8.98 0.71
N LEU A 93 10.88 -8.80 1.88
CA LEU A 93 11.54 -9.03 3.17
C LEU A 93 11.94 -10.50 3.37
N TRP A 94 11.08 -11.43 2.97
CA TRP A 94 11.39 -12.87 3.01
C TRP A 94 12.51 -13.22 2.03
N SER A 95 12.45 -12.71 0.81
CA SER A 95 13.47 -12.94 -0.22
C SER A 95 14.86 -12.44 0.19
N LEU A 96 14.95 -11.34 0.94
CA LEU A 96 16.21 -10.84 1.51
C LEU A 96 16.86 -11.83 2.49
N CYS A 97 16.05 -12.69 3.10
CA CYS A 97 16.49 -13.74 4.02
C CYS A 97 16.64 -15.10 3.37
N GLY A 98 16.51 -15.20 2.04
CA GLY A 98 16.55 -16.47 1.29
C GLY A 98 15.34 -17.37 1.58
N ARG A 99 14.19 -16.80 1.96
CA ARG A 99 12.95 -17.50 2.28
C ARG A 99 11.83 -17.07 1.34
N ASP A 100 10.78 -17.86 1.29
CA ASP A 100 9.53 -17.54 0.63
C ASP A 100 8.49 -17.11 1.67
N LEU A 101 7.70 -16.08 1.37
CA LEU A 101 6.63 -15.62 2.27
C LEU A 101 5.64 -16.74 2.58
N SER A 102 5.32 -17.57 1.60
CA SER A 102 4.37 -18.68 1.72
C SER A 102 4.82 -19.79 2.70
N ASP A 103 6.10 -19.80 3.09
CA ASP A 103 6.58 -20.75 4.12
C ASP A 103 6.03 -20.42 5.52
N ASP A 104 5.69 -19.16 5.76
CA ASP A 104 5.31 -18.67 7.09
C ASP A 104 3.94 -18.01 7.14
N VAL A 105 3.44 -17.49 6.01
CA VAL A 105 2.22 -16.70 5.93
C VAL A 105 1.33 -17.15 4.78
N GLU A 106 0.12 -17.53 5.08
CA GLU A 106 -0.93 -17.80 4.10
C GLU A 106 -1.72 -16.52 3.85
N LEU A 107 -1.64 -16.00 2.62
CA LEU A 107 -2.47 -14.88 2.16
C LEU A 107 -3.68 -15.42 1.41
N VAL A 108 -4.87 -15.10 1.88
CA VAL A 108 -6.14 -15.54 1.30
C VAL A 108 -6.80 -14.38 0.58
N PRO A 109 -7.19 -14.52 -0.70
CA PRO A 109 -7.94 -13.49 -1.41
C PRO A 109 -9.25 -13.16 -0.71
N VAL A 110 -9.60 -11.89 -0.66
CA VAL A 110 -10.88 -11.39 -0.15
C VAL A 110 -11.76 -11.00 -1.33
N ASP A 111 -12.96 -11.57 -1.44
CA ASP A 111 -13.93 -11.22 -2.48
C ASP A 111 -15.36 -11.19 -1.89
N PRO A 112 -16.07 -10.07 -2.02
CA PRO A 112 -15.57 -8.77 -2.48
C PRO A 112 -14.58 -8.16 -1.48
N PHE A 113 -13.71 -7.26 -1.95
CA PHE A 113 -12.82 -6.48 -1.07
C PHE A 113 -13.63 -5.68 -0.06
N TYR A 114 -14.69 -5.03 -0.55
CA TYR A 114 -15.59 -4.21 0.25
C TYR A 114 -17.02 -4.33 -0.26
N ARG A 115 -17.98 -4.45 0.65
CA ARG A 115 -19.40 -4.24 0.37
C ARG A 115 -19.83 -2.90 0.91
N ILE A 116 -20.09 -1.94 0.03
CA ILE A 116 -20.54 -0.60 0.38
C ILE A 116 -22.07 -0.58 0.36
N ARG A 117 -22.68 -0.42 1.52
CA ARG A 117 -24.14 -0.32 1.65
C ARG A 117 -24.58 1.14 1.69
N PHE A 118 -25.64 1.44 0.98
CA PHE A 118 -26.25 2.77 0.93
C PHE A 118 -27.50 2.82 1.80
N ASP A 119 -27.90 4.04 2.15
CA ASP A 119 -29.06 4.34 3.01
C ASP A 119 -30.41 3.90 2.41
N ASP A 120 -30.50 3.76 1.08
CA ASP A 120 -31.69 3.24 0.38
C ASP A 120 -31.73 1.70 0.30
N GLY A 121 -30.84 0.99 1.00
CA GLY A 121 -30.76 -0.47 1.05
C GLY A 121 -30.00 -1.12 -0.11
N THR A 122 -29.62 -0.36 -1.16
CA THR A 122 -28.77 -0.89 -2.23
C THR A 122 -27.33 -1.07 -1.74
N HIS A 123 -26.55 -1.88 -2.46
CA HIS A 123 -25.12 -2.07 -2.14
C HIS A 123 -24.32 -2.11 -3.43
N PHE A 124 -23.01 -1.94 -3.27
CA PHE A 124 -22.01 -2.07 -4.32
C PHE A 124 -20.90 -2.99 -3.82
N ASP A 125 -20.64 -4.07 -4.54
CA ASP A 125 -19.54 -4.98 -4.26
C ASP A 125 -18.30 -4.53 -5.04
N TYR A 126 -17.29 -4.12 -4.30
CA TYR A 126 -16.03 -3.63 -4.85
C TYR A 126 -14.97 -4.75 -4.81
N ASN A 127 -14.38 -5.05 -5.96
CA ASN A 127 -13.28 -6.02 -6.07
C ASN A 127 -12.24 -5.61 -7.12
N GLY A 128 -11.26 -6.49 -7.36
CA GLY A 128 -10.19 -6.26 -8.34
C GLY A 128 -10.55 -6.59 -9.78
N ASP A 129 -11.64 -7.33 -10.04
CA ASP A 129 -12.00 -7.76 -11.39
C ASP A 129 -12.68 -6.66 -12.20
N MET A 130 -12.20 -6.42 -13.43
CA MET A 130 -12.73 -5.36 -14.29
C MET A 130 -14.16 -5.65 -14.76
N ALA A 131 -14.48 -6.91 -15.05
CA ALA A 131 -15.81 -7.27 -15.56
C ALA A 131 -16.85 -7.13 -14.45
N ASP A 132 -16.52 -7.52 -13.23
CA ASP A 132 -17.37 -7.39 -12.06
C ASP A 132 -17.61 -5.93 -11.72
N MET A 133 -16.57 -5.11 -11.67
CA MET A 133 -16.70 -3.67 -11.43
C MET A 133 -17.54 -2.97 -12.48
N VAL A 134 -17.38 -3.32 -13.76
CA VAL A 134 -18.21 -2.78 -14.83
C VAL A 134 -19.67 -3.23 -14.68
N ARG A 135 -19.92 -4.48 -14.27
CA ARG A 135 -21.26 -4.99 -13.99
C ARG A 135 -21.93 -4.21 -12.85
N GLU A 136 -21.21 -4.03 -11.73
CA GLU A 136 -21.68 -3.24 -10.60
C GLU A 136 -21.99 -1.78 -10.97
N ILE A 137 -21.09 -1.11 -11.68
CA ILE A 137 -21.30 0.28 -12.13
C ILE A 137 -22.53 0.37 -13.05
N ARG A 138 -22.72 -0.59 -13.95
CA ARG A 138 -23.89 -0.59 -14.86
C ARG A 138 -25.22 -0.66 -14.14
N GLN A 139 -25.31 -1.26 -12.98
CA GLN A 139 -26.55 -1.30 -12.17
C GLN A 139 -26.98 0.10 -11.72
N PHE A 140 -26.04 1.01 -11.50
CA PHE A 140 -26.30 2.38 -11.02
C PHE A 140 -26.24 3.41 -12.13
N ALA A 141 -25.24 3.34 -13.00
CA ALA A 141 -24.95 4.34 -14.02
C ALA A 141 -24.17 3.75 -15.22
N PRO A 142 -24.85 3.17 -16.23
CA PRO A 142 -24.19 2.65 -17.42
C PRO A 142 -23.27 3.67 -18.11
N SER A 143 -23.63 4.96 -18.06
CA SER A 143 -22.86 6.06 -18.65
C SER A 143 -21.52 6.33 -17.96
N ASP A 144 -21.33 5.86 -16.72
CA ASP A 144 -20.10 6.10 -15.96
C ASP A 144 -19.02 5.02 -16.19
N VAL A 145 -19.33 3.96 -16.94
CA VAL A 145 -18.38 2.85 -17.20
C VAL A 145 -17.10 3.34 -17.86
N ASP A 146 -17.19 4.16 -18.91
CA ASP A 146 -16.01 4.68 -19.60
C ASP A 146 -15.27 5.71 -18.73
N GLY A 147 -16.02 6.45 -17.91
CA GLY A 147 -15.44 7.32 -16.90
C GLY A 147 -14.60 6.55 -15.87
N TYR A 148 -15.12 5.43 -15.39
CA TYR A 148 -14.41 4.54 -14.48
C TYR A 148 -13.08 4.01 -15.07
N LYS A 149 -13.08 3.57 -16.33
CA LYS A 149 -11.87 3.11 -16.99
C LYS A 149 -10.79 4.20 -17.04
N ARG A 150 -11.16 5.42 -17.47
CA ARG A 150 -10.24 6.56 -17.48
C ARG A 150 -9.79 6.97 -16.07
N PHE A 151 -10.63 6.79 -15.07
CA PHE A 151 -10.22 6.99 -13.67
C PHE A 151 -9.13 5.99 -13.24
N LEU A 152 -9.25 4.71 -13.62
CA LEU A 152 -8.23 3.70 -13.34
C LEU A 152 -6.90 4.01 -14.04
N GLU A 153 -6.93 4.40 -15.32
CA GLU A 153 -5.72 4.85 -16.04
C GLU A 153 -5.04 6.01 -15.31
N LYS A 154 -5.84 6.95 -14.78
CA LYS A 154 -5.29 8.06 -13.96
C LYS A 154 -4.75 7.58 -12.62
N SER A 155 -5.38 6.60 -11.99
CA SER A 155 -4.91 6.00 -10.74
C SER A 155 -3.59 5.25 -10.94
N GLU A 156 -3.41 4.59 -12.09
CA GLU A 156 -2.16 3.95 -12.50
C GLU A 156 -1.04 4.99 -12.68
N GLU A 157 -1.29 6.07 -13.41
CA GLU A 157 -0.32 7.16 -13.58
C GLU A 157 0.11 7.75 -12.23
N ILE A 158 -0.84 7.91 -11.30
CA ILE A 158 -0.54 8.41 -9.95
C ILE A 158 0.26 7.38 -9.15
N PHE A 159 -0.02 6.10 -9.30
CA PHE A 159 0.72 5.03 -8.66
C PHE A 159 2.17 4.99 -9.17
N ASP A 160 2.38 5.00 -10.48
CA ASP A 160 3.72 4.92 -11.09
C ASP A 160 4.61 6.07 -10.63
N ILE A 161 4.10 7.30 -10.63
CA ILE A 161 4.88 8.47 -10.22
C ILE A 161 4.93 8.59 -8.69
N GLY A 162 3.77 8.50 -8.02
CA GLY A 162 3.66 8.78 -6.59
C GLY A 162 4.26 7.68 -5.71
N PHE A 163 4.09 6.44 -6.09
CA PHE A 163 4.55 5.29 -5.31
C PHE A 163 5.89 4.74 -5.81
N GLU A 164 6.01 4.47 -7.13
CA GLU A 164 7.22 3.86 -7.67
C GLU A 164 8.38 4.84 -7.83
N GLU A 165 8.12 6.07 -8.31
CA GLU A 165 9.21 7.04 -8.52
C GLU A 165 9.54 7.84 -7.25
N LEU A 166 8.53 8.34 -6.56
CA LEU A 166 8.70 9.26 -5.42
C LEU A 166 8.72 8.56 -4.06
N GLY A 167 8.19 7.35 -3.95
CA GLY A 167 8.11 6.60 -2.69
C GLY A 167 9.47 6.27 -2.06
N HIS A 168 10.54 6.31 -2.84
CA HIS A 168 11.92 6.06 -2.38
C HIS A 168 12.74 7.33 -2.16
N VAL A 169 12.18 8.51 -2.49
CA VAL A 169 12.91 9.78 -2.37
C VAL A 169 12.77 10.31 -0.94
N PRO A 170 13.86 10.46 -0.19
CA PRO A 170 13.82 11.16 1.08
C PRO A 170 13.61 12.66 0.81
N PHE A 171 12.61 13.24 1.46
CA PHE A 171 12.34 14.68 1.38
C PHE A 171 13.02 15.43 2.53
N ASP A 172 14.35 15.37 2.56
CA ASP A 172 15.16 15.87 3.67
C ASP A 172 15.36 17.38 3.63
N ASN A 173 15.13 18.00 2.47
CA ASN A 173 15.37 19.43 2.29
C ASN A 173 14.37 20.07 1.34
N LEU A 174 14.28 21.42 1.42
CA LEU A 174 13.33 22.21 0.63
C LEU A 174 13.56 22.10 -0.88
N SER A 175 14.82 21.89 -1.32
CA SER A 175 15.13 21.75 -2.75
C SER A 175 14.51 20.49 -3.37
N ASP A 176 14.42 19.39 -2.62
CA ASP A 176 13.81 18.16 -3.10
C ASP A 176 12.29 18.31 -3.18
N MET A 177 11.69 19.04 -2.23
CA MET A 177 10.29 19.43 -2.31
C MET A 177 9.97 20.24 -3.57
N LEU A 178 10.85 21.18 -3.94
CA LEU A 178 10.66 21.99 -5.16
C LEU A 178 10.76 21.17 -6.45
N LYS A 179 11.63 20.17 -6.49
CA LYS A 179 11.83 19.29 -7.67
C LYS A 179 10.58 18.47 -8.00
N ILE A 180 9.75 18.13 -7.03
CA ILE A 180 8.56 17.30 -7.25
C ILE A 180 7.33 18.12 -7.66
N ILE A 181 7.36 19.46 -7.58
CA ILE A 181 6.22 20.33 -7.93
C ILE A 181 5.67 20.03 -9.32
N PRO A 182 6.49 19.87 -10.40
CA PRO A 182 5.95 19.55 -11.72
C PRO A 182 5.17 18.23 -11.75
N ALA A 183 5.68 17.20 -11.06
CA ALA A 183 4.99 15.91 -10.93
C ALA A 183 3.68 16.08 -10.16
N MET A 184 3.69 16.80 -9.05
CA MET A 184 2.49 17.08 -8.24
C MET A 184 1.40 17.82 -9.03
N VAL A 185 1.79 18.79 -9.86
CA VAL A 185 0.86 19.51 -10.76
C VAL A 185 0.29 18.56 -11.82
N LYS A 186 1.15 17.77 -12.48
CA LYS A 186 0.74 16.77 -13.47
C LYS A 186 -0.26 15.77 -12.89
N LEU A 187 -0.02 15.29 -11.69
CA LEU A 187 -0.89 14.36 -10.97
C LEU A 187 -2.15 15.03 -10.37
N GLN A 188 -2.26 16.35 -10.48
CA GLN A 188 -3.37 17.14 -9.92
C GLN A 188 -3.50 16.98 -8.39
N SER A 189 -2.39 16.81 -7.69
CA SER A 189 -2.34 16.56 -6.24
C SER A 189 -2.93 17.68 -5.37
N HIS A 190 -3.14 18.88 -5.95
CA HIS A 190 -3.84 20.00 -5.32
C HIS A 190 -5.36 19.75 -5.19
N ARG A 191 -5.90 18.74 -5.88
CA ARG A 191 -7.31 18.37 -5.75
C ARG A 191 -7.51 17.42 -4.59
N THR A 192 -8.77 17.33 -4.16
CA THR A 192 -9.18 16.25 -3.26
C THR A 192 -9.44 14.95 -4.04
N VAL A 193 -9.46 13.81 -3.34
CA VAL A 193 -9.85 12.53 -3.96
C VAL A 193 -11.24 12.63 -4.57
N TYR A 194 -12.20 13.19 -3.84
CA TYR A 194 -13.59 13.34 -4.31
C TYR A 194 -13.68 14.23 -5.55
N ASP A 195 -12.93 15.33 -5.60
CA ASP A 195 -12.90 16.23 -6.76
C ASP A 195 -12.30 15.55 -7.99
N LEU A 196 -11.23 14.76 -7.81
CA LEU A 196 -10.63 14.02 -8.91
C LEU A 196 -11.60 12.98 -9.46
N VAL A 197 -12.19 12.13 -8.61
CA VAL A 197 -13.19 11.13 -9.00
C VAL A 197 -14.38 11.77 -9.73
N SER A 198 -14.84 12.93 -9.24
CA SER A 198 -15.99 13.65 -9.82
C SER A 198 -15.76 14.17 -11.25
N LYS A 199 -14.53 14.21 -11.72
CA LYS A 199 -14.22 14.51 -13.13
C LYS A 199 -14.51 13.37 -14.08
N TYR A 200 -14.48 12.14 -13.56
CA TYR A 200 -14.58 10.92 -14.37
C TYR A 200 -15.97 10.31 -14.31
N VAL A 201 -16.64 10.36 -13.17
CA VAL A 201 -17.94 9.74 -12.96
C VAL A 201 -18.96 10.76 -12.44
N GLN A 202 -20.24 10.58 -12.82
CA GLN A 202 -21.29 11.55 -12.52
C GLN A 202 -22.24 11.06 -11.42
N HIS A 203 -22.51 9.77 -11.32
CA HIS A 203 -23.47 9.23 -10.39
C HIS A 203 -22.99 9.35 -8.94
N PRO A 204 -23.81 9.89 -8.00
CA PRO A 204 -23.36 10.18 -6.62
C PRO A 204 -22.86 8.96 -5.85
N LYS A 205 -23.51 7.80 -6.04
CA LYS A 205 -23.07 6.55 -5.37
C LYS A 205 -21.73 6.07 -5.93
N ILE A 206 -21.53 6.16 -7.26
CA ILE A 206 -20.26 5.77 -7.87
C ILE A 206 -19.12 6.70 -7.41
N ARG A 207 -19.37 8.00 -7.26
CA ARG A 207 -18.40 8.92 -6.66
C ARG A 207 -18.02 8.50 -5.25
N LYS A 208 -18.99 8.12 -4.40
CA LYS A 208 -18.73 7.62 -3.04
C LYS A 208 -17.87 6.36 -3.08
N VAL A 209 -18.24 5.39 -3.93
CA VAL A 209 -17.52 4.11 -4.09
C VAL A 209 -16.07 4.32 -4.50
N LEU A 210 -15.79 5.21 -5.44
CA LEU A 210 -14.43 5.42 -5.95
C LEU A 210 -13.59 6.38 -5.11
N SER A 211 -14.19 7.06 -4.12
CA SER A 211 -13.50 8.04 -3.28
C SER A 211 -13.30 7.63 -1.83
N PHE A 212 -13.73 6.45 -1.39
CA PHE A 212 -13.68 6.08 0.02
C PHE A 212 -12.28 5.68 0.52
N HIS A 213 -11.36 5.31 -0.36
CA HIS A 213 -10.03 4.77 -0.02
C HIS A 213 -9.23 5.59 1.01
N PRO A 214 -9.28 6.94 1.04
CA PRO A 214 -8.62 7.69 2.10
C PRO A 214 -9.03 7.29 3.52
N LEU A 215 -10.25 6.76 3.71
CA LEU A 215 -10.72 6.30 5.02
C LEU A 215 -9.84 5.16 5.57
N LEU A 216 -9.24 4.34 4.71
CA LEU A 216 -8.35 3.24 5.11
C LEU A 216 -7.09 3.74 5.82
N VAL A 217 -6.69 4.99 5.58
CA VAL A 217 -5.53 5.63 6.21
C VAL A 217 -5.95 6.78 7.16
N GLY A 218 -7.22 6.81 7.55
CA GLY A 218 -7.76 7.83 8.46
C GLY A 218 -7.99 9.21 7.81
N GLY A 219 -8.00 9.28 6.47
CA GLY A 219 -8.22 10.50 5.72
C GLY A 219 -9.69 10.73 5.36
N ASN A 220 -10.05 12.00 5.10
CA ASN A 220 -11.36 12.38 4.60
C ASN A 220 -11.26 12.64 3.08
N PRO A 221 -12.06 11.97 2.21
CA PRO A 221 -11.98 12.11 0.76
C PRO A 221 -12.21 13.53 0.24
N PHE A 222 -12.87 14.39 1.01
CA PHE A 222 -13.14 15.79 0.67
C PHE A 222 -11.98 16.75 1.01
N THR A 223 -11.00 16.29 1.77
CA THR A 223 -9.84 17.10 2.18
C THR A 223 -8.49 16.44 1.88
N THR A 224 -8.49 15.12 1.65
CA THR A 224 -7.26 14.38 1.35
C THR A 224 -6.88 14.55 -0.11
N THR A 225 -5.58 14.76 -0.37
CA THR A 225 -5.02 14.91 -1.72
C THR A 225 -5.36 13.73 -2.64
N SER A 226 -5.60 14.02 -3.90
CA SER A 226 -5.93 13.03 -4.94
C SER A 226 -4.84 11.97 -5.18
N ILE A 227 -3.64 12.15 -4.64
CA ILE A 227 -2.59 11.11 -4.69
C ILE A 227 -3.09 9.79 -4.12
N TYR A 228 -3.94 9.80 -3.10
CA TYR A 228 -4.50 8.59 -2.51
C TYR A 228 -5.43 7.78 -3.43
N THR A 229 -5.78 8.29 -4.61
CA THR A 229 -6.46 7.48 -5.63
C THR A 229 -5.58 6.35 -6.20
N LEU A 230 -4.25 6.42 -5.98
CA LEU A 230 -3.35 5.31 -6.30
C LEU A 230 -3.77 3.98 -5.67
N ILE A 231 -4.45 4.01 -4.51
CA ILE A 231 -4.91 2.81 -3.81
C ILE A 231 -5.90 2.03 -4.69
N ALA A 232 -6.77 2.70 -5.44
CA ALA A 232 -7.72 2.04 -6.34
C ALA A 232 -7.02 1.22 -7.44
N PHE A 233 -5.83 1.63 -7.87
CA PHE A 233 -4.99 0.84 -8.77
C PHE A 233 -4.23 -0.26 -8.03
N LEU A 234 -3.64 0.08 -6.88
CA LEU A 234 -2.84 -0.85 -6.07
C LEU A 234 -3.63 -2.12 -5.70
N GLU A 235 -4.87 -1.96 -5.22
CA GLU A 235 -5.74 -3.08 -4.83
C GLU A 235 -6.11 -4.03 -5.99
N ARG A 236 -5.99 -3.56 -7.22
CA ARG A 236 -6.27 -4.35 -8.43
C ARG A 236 -5.06 -5.04 -9.01
N LYS A 237 -3.88 -4.60 -8.63
CA LYS A 237 -2.61 -5.08 -9.20
C LYS A 237 -2.16 -6.39 -8.56
N TRP A 238 -2.61 -6.68 -7.35
CA TRP A 238 -2.22 -7.80 -6.49
C TRP A 238 -3.48 -8.55 -5.95
#